data_2aff6f2b84606027c9f50d0db77534f1
#
_entry.id   2aff6f2b84606027c9f50d0db77534f1
#
_cell.length_a   1.000
_cell.length_b   1.000
_cell.length_c   1.000
_cell.angle_alpha   90.00
_cell.angle_beta   90.00
_cell.angle_gamma   90.00
#
_symmetry.space_group_name_H-M   'P 1'
#
loop_
_entity.id
_entity.type
_entity.pdbx_description
1 polymer ?
#
loop_
_entity_poly.entity_id
_entity_poly.type
_entity_poly.pdbx_seq_one_letter_code
_entity_poly.pdbx_strand_id
1 'polypeptide(L)'
;MSVTIGHASIDERGKASGGRAGDQTGREVCTRSWYNKGWRYCLRPKSASVAERMATACEQGCANNKIGYDQSQRNALHYYAKRCGYNLAIINTKCETDCSAFMTVCALAGGISALEYSGNAPTTSTMVDKFRATGAFEVLTDSKYLTGDAYLKRGDILVKPGSHTVMVLSNGSKAGSAPTPSAALTPGKLAVDGQIGRGTIKAFQQLLGTAADGYISGQSASCKKYWPAICNSACGWTGGKSQFVAAMQSAVGTSADGLLGKGTAKALQSFLCGEGFPCSVDGVFGAESAKALQRWLNA
;
A
#
# COMPACT_ATOMS: atom_id res chain seq x y z
N MET A 1 9.95 -24.27 -1.47
CA MET A 1 9.63 -23.43 -0.28
C MET A 1 8.13 -23.15 -0.32
N SER A 2 7.45 -23.17 0.82
CA SER A 2 6.03 -22.82 0.90
C SER A 2 5.84 -21.31 0.67
N VAL A 3 4.71 -20.95 0.08
CA VAL A 3 4.31 -19.56 -0.15
C VAL A 3 4.14 -18.84 1.20
N THR A 4 4.58 -17.59 1.26
CA THR A 4 4.31 -16.70 2.39
C THR A 4 2.94 -16.05 2.21
N ILE A 5 2.18 -15.94 3.30
CA ILE A 5 0.89 -15.24 3.36
C ILE A 5 0.91 -14.18 4.47
N GLY A 6 0.09 -13.15 4.29
CA GLY A 6 -0.26 -12.18 5.32
C GLY A 6 -1.70 -12.33 5.75
N HIS A 7 -1.95 -12.19 7.05
CA HIS A 7 -3.29 -12.32 7.61
C HIS A 7 -3.48 -11.51 8.90
N ALA A 8 -4.73 -11.25 9.24
CA ALA A 8 -5.17 -10.82 10.56
C ALA A 8 -6.01 -11.95 11.17
N SER A 9 -5.74 -12.40 12.38
CA SER A 9 -6.28 -13.66 12.87
C SER A 9 -7.03 -13.59 14.20
N ILE A 10 -6.37 -13.40 15.30
CA ILE A 10 -6.96 -13.35 16.66
C ILE A 10 -6.14 -12.42 17.54
N ASP A 11 -6.75 -11.90 18.61
CA ASP A 11 -6.11 -10.99 19.53
C ASP A 11 -5.04 -11.65 20.42
N GLU A 12 -4.39 -10.88 21.29
CA GLU A 12 -3.33 -11.31 22.21
C GLU A 12 -3.79 -12.41 23.19
N ARG A 13 -5.11 -12.54 23.37
CA ARG A 13 -5.72 -13.53 24.28
C ARG A 13 -6.21 -14.79 23.55
N GLY A 14 -6.02 -14.86 22.22
CA GLY A 14 -6.58 -15.92 21.39
C GLY A 14 -8.11 -15.81 21.20
N LYS A 15 -8.67 -14.59 21.29
CA LYS A 15 -10.10 -14.29 21.11
C LYS A 15 -10.34 -13.50 19.84
N ALA A 16 -11.58 -13.53 19.36
CA ALA A 16 -11.97 -12.81 18.14
C ALA A 16 -12.27 -11.32 18.40
N SER A 17 -12.56 -10.93 19.64
CA SER A 17 -12.99 -9.57 19.98
C SER A 17 -12.60 -9.17 21.40
N GLY A 18 -12.48 -7.86 21.63
CA GLY A 18 -12.26 -7.26 22.95
C GLY A 18 -10.81 -7.24 23.39
N GLY A 19 -9.85 -7.39 22.45
CA GLY A 19 -8.42 -7.24 22.68
C GLY A 19 -8.00 -5.79 22.94
N ARG A 20 -6.72 -5.59 23.13
CA ARG A 20 -6.12 -4.25 23.25
C ARG A 20 -5.78 -3.73 21.88
N ALA A 21 -5.99 -2.44 21.65
CA ALA A 21 -5.67 -1.82 20.36
C ALA A 21 -4.18 -1.94 19.98
N GLY A 22 -3.93 -2.34 18.73
CA GLY A 22 -2.62 -2.66 18.18
C GLY A 22 -2.17 -4.09 18.47
N ASP A 23 -1.27 -4.64 17.69
CA ASP A 23 -0.73 -5.99 17.87
C ASP A 23 0.16 -6.04 19.12
N GLN A 24 -0.21 -6.83 20.10
CA GLN A 24 0.51 -6.98 21.37
C GLN A 24 1.53 -8.11 21.33
N THR A 25 1.42 -9.02 20.34
CA THR A 25 2.17 -10.26 20.29
C THR A 25 3.07 -10.37 19.06
N GLY A 26 2.89 -9.50 18.07
CA GLY A 26 3.49 -9.62 16.73
C GLY A 26 2.88 -10.78 15.91
N ARG A 27 1.68 -11.26 16.29
CA ARG A 27 1.02 -12.41 15.66
C ARG A 27 -0.44 -12.18 15.28
N GLU A 28 -1.00 -11.05 15.69
CA GLU A 28 -2.39 -10.71 15.43
C GLU A 28 -2.58 -10.35 13.96
N VAL A 29 -1.70 -9.49 13.43
CA VAL A 29 -1.58 -9.14 12.02
C VAL A 29 -0.15 -9.44 11.59
N CYS A 30 0.08 -10.56 10.92
CA CYS A 30 1.44 -11.03 10.68
C CYS A 30 1.58 -11.82 9.37
N THR A 31 2.81 -12.05 8.98
CA THR A 31 3.15 -12.99 7.91
C THR A 31 3.42 -14.38 8.45
N ARG A 32 3.11 -15.40 7.67
CA ARG A 32 3.41 -16.80 7.97
C ARG A 32 3.46 -17.66 6.72
N SER A 33 3.90 -18.92 6.85
CA SER A 33 3.80 -19.87 5.77
C SER A 33 2.35 -20.22 5.45
N TRP A 34 2.07 -20.44 4.18
CA TRP A 34 0.75 -20.91 3.71
C TRP A 34 0.30 -22.18 4.46
N TYR A 35 -0.99 -22.29 4.68
CA TYR A 35 -1.63 -23.46 5.26
C TYR A 35 -2.98 -23.74 4.59
N ASN A 36 -3.39 -25.00 4.58
CA ASN A 36 -4.71 -25.37 4.08
C ASN A 36 -5.77 -25.14 5.16
N LYS A 37 -6.66 -24.18 4.93
CA LYS A 37 -7.83 -23.89 5.80
C LYS A 37 -9.13 -24.47 5.24
N GLY A 38 -9.06 -25.16 4.07
CA GLY A 38 -10.24 -25.51 3.28
C GLY A 38 -10.78 -24.29 2.52
N TRP A 39 -9.88 -23.62 1.84
CA TRP A 39 -10.18 -22.45 0.99
C TRP A 39 -11.24 -22.82 -0.05
N ARG A 40 -12.10 -21.87 -0.42
CA ARG A 40 -13.17 -22.05 -1.39
C ARG A 40 -13.03 -21.16 -2.62
N TYR A 41 -12.35 -20.04 -2.47
CA TYR A 41 -12.11 -19.09 -3.54
C TYR A 41 -10.68 -18.53 -3.46
N CYS A 42 -10.11 -18.30 -4.64
CA CYS A 42 -8.91 -17.49 -4.81
C CYS A 42 -9.30 -16.29 -5.68
N LEU A 43 -9.24 -15.10 -5.11
CA LEU A 43 -9.49 -13.84 -5.81
C LEU A 43 -8.15 -13.34 -6.33
N ARG A 44 -7.95 -13.41 -7.64
CA ARG A 44 -6.71 -12.98 -8.31
C ARG A 44 -6.89 -11.61 -8.95
N PRO A 45 -6.11 -10.59 -8.57
CA PRO A 45 -6.12 -9.33 -9.29
C PRO A 45 -5.75 -9.52 -10.76
N LYS A 46 -6.51 -8.94 -11.68
CA LYS A 46 -6.24 -9.02 -13.13
C LYS A 46 -5.02 -8.21 -13.55
N SER A 47 -4.67 -7.19 -12.77
CA SER A 47 -3.50 -6.33 -12.99
C SER A 47 -2.36 -6.72 -12.06
N ALA A 48 -1.17 -7.00 -12.63
CA ALA A 48 0.03 -7.32 -11.84
C ALA A 48 0.45 -6.13 -10.93
N SER A 49 0.29 -4.88 -11.39
CA SER A 49 0.61 -3.71 -10.57
C SER A 49 -0.37 -3.52 -9.41
N VAL A 50 -1.64 -3.87 -9.59
CA VAL A 50 -2.63 -3.90 -8.50
C VAL A 50 -2.26 -4.99 -7.49
N ALA A 51 -1.95 -6.20 -7.95
CA ALA A 51 -1.54 -7.32 -7.11
C ALA A 51 -0.32 -6.97 -6.24
N GLU A 52 0.68 -6.31 -6.84
CA GLU A 52 1.89 -5.87 -6.13
C GLU A 52 1.57 -4.84 -5.05
N ARG A 53 0.79 -3.79 -5.36
CA ARG A 53 0.41 -2.78 -4.35
C ARG A 53 -0.40 -3.38 -3.21
N MET A 54 -1.33 -4.28 -3.51
CA MET A 54 -2.11 -4.99 -2.49
C MET A 54 -1.21 -5.80 -1.55
N ALA A 55 -0.27 -6.57 -2.13
CA ALA A 55 0.67 -7.38 -1.37
C ALA A 55 1.62 -6.52 -0.53
N THR A 56 2.13 -5.42 -1.09
CA THR A 56 2.97 -4.45 -0.37
C THR A 56 2.23 -3.84 0.83
N ALA A 57 0.97 -3.41 0.66
CA ALA A 57 0.16 -2.90 1.77
C ALA A 57 -0.08 -3.97 2.85
N CYS A 58 -0.29 -5.23 2.44
CA CYS A 58 -0.42 -6.33 3.38
C CYS A 58 0.87 -6.58 4.17
N GLU A 59 2.03 -6.54 3.53
CA GLU A 59 3.35 -6.64 4.19
C GLU A 59 3.57 -5.49 5.17
N GLN A 60 3.25 -4.26 4.77
CA GLN A 60 3.34 -3.08 5.63
C GLN A 60 2.45 -3.23 6.87
N GLY A 61 1.20 -3.69 6.69
CA GLY A 61 0.29 -3.94 7.80
C GLY A 61 0.78 -5.04 8.73
N CYS A 62 1.32 -6.13 8.20
CA CYS A 62 1.90 -7.22 8.97
C CYS A 62 3.18 -6.85 9.73
N ALA A 63 3.91 -5.84 9.25
CA ALA A 63 5.13 -5.34 9.91
C ALA A 63 4.84 -4.24 10.95
N ASN A 64 3.62 -3.70 10.98
CA ASN A 64 3.26 -2.57 11.82
C ASN A 64 2.45 -2.99 13.06
N ASN A 65 3.10 -3.15 14.19
CA ASN A 65 2.47 -3.53 15.46
C ASN A 65 1.48 -2.48 16.03
N LYS A 66 1.25 -1.35 15.35
CA LYS A 66 0.13 -0.46 15.67
C LYS A 66 -1.21 -0.99 15.14
N ILE A 67 -1.19 -2.01 14.28
CA ILE A 67 -2.37 -2.62 13.69
C ILE A 67 -2.58 -3.98 14.35
N GLY A 68 -3.65 -4.12 15.11
CA GLY A 68 -4.02 -5.34 15.82
C GLY A 68 -5.30 -5.97 15.29
N TYR A 69 -5.79 -6.98 15.99
CA TYR A 69 -6.96 -7.76 15.59
C TYR A 69 -8.12 -7.64 16.58
N ASP A 70 -9.25 -7.10 16.12
CA ASP A 70 -10.52 -7.14 16.83
C ASP A 70 -11.71 -7.09 15.87
N GLN A 71 -12.59 -8.10 15.89
CA GLN A 71 -13.79 -8.13 15.06
C GLN A 71 -14.82 -7.06 15.43
N SER A 72 -14.87 -6.62 16.68
CA SER A 72 -15.80 -5.58 17.11
C SER A 72 -15.34 -4.17 16.67
N GLN A 73 -14.04 -4.00 16.40
CA GLN A 73 -13.45 -2.73 15.95
C GLN A 73 -12.84 -2.84 14.53
N ARG A 74 -13.29 -3.79 13.74
CA ARG A 74 -12.73 -4.22 12.45
C ARG A 74 -12.52 -3.11 11.40
N ASN A 75 -13.21 -1.99 11.52
CA ASN A 75 -13.15 -0.89 10.55
C ASN A 75 -12.17 0.24 10.94
N ALA A 76 -11.54 0.16 12.13
CA ALA A 76 -10.64 1.21 12.62
C ALA A 76 -9.44 1.41 11.68
N LEU A 77 -8.85 0.30 11.18
CA LEU A 77 -7.75 0.37 10.23
C LEU A 77 -8.09 1.20 8.98
N HIS A 78 -9.30 1.04 8.40
CA HIS A 78 -9.70 1.78 7.19
C HIS A 78 -9.68 3.30 7.42
N TYR A 79 -10.16 3.75 8.57
CA TYR A 79 -10.15 5.17 8.92
C TYR A 79 -8.73 5.76 8.90
N TYR A 80 -7.76 5.08 9.52
CA TYR A 80 -6.37 5.55 9.57
C TYR A 80 -5.65 5.36 8.23
N ALA A 81 -5.86 4.22 7.55
CA ALA A 81 -5.28 3.94 6.24
C ALA A 81 -5.67 5.00 5.19
N LYS A 82 -6.94 5.38 5.15
CA LYS A 82 -7.42 6.44 4.26
C LYS A 82 -6.71 7.78 4.48
N ARG A 83 -6.44 8.14 5.74
CA ARG A 83 -5.72 9.38 6.11
C ARG A 83 -4.24 9.33 5.76
N CYS A 84 -3.66 8.14 5.64
CA CYS A 84 -2.26 7.89 5.27
C CYS A 84 -2.10 7.52 3.77
N GLY A 85 -3.11 7.79 2.92
CA GLY A 85 -3.07 7.41 1.50
C GLY A 85 -2.90 5.90 1.29
N TYR A 86 -3.40 5.09 2.24
CA TYR A 86 -3.27 3.62 2.29
C TYR A 86 -1.83 3.09 2.42
N ASN A 87 -0.89 3.92 2.85
CA ASN A 87 0.42 3.45 3.29
C ASN A 87 0.34 2.96 4.74
N LEU A 88 0.27 1.64 4.92
CA LEU A 88 0.06 1.06 6.25
C LEU A 88 1.33 1.10 7.13
N ALA A 89 2.51 1.31 6.53
CA ALA A 89 3.77 1.40 7.27
C ALA A 89 3.86 2.64 8.18
N ILE A 90 3.19 3.75 7.79
CA ILE A 90 3.26 5.03 8.53
C ILE A 90 2.12 5.26 9.50
N ILE A 91 1.23 4.28 9.69
CA ILE A 91 0.19 4.35 10.72
C ILE A 91 0.86 4.28 12.09
N ASN A 92 0.78 5.36 12.83
CA ASN A 92 1.39 5.52 14.16
C ASN A 92 0.39 5.43 15.32
N THR A 93 -0.91 5.39 15.02
CA THR A 93 -1.99 5.23 16.00
C THR A 93 -2.39 3.76 16.10
N LYS A 94 -2.52 3.25 17.32
CA LYS A 94 -3.03 1.90 17.55
C LYS A 94 -4.46 1.77 17.05
N CYS A 95 -4.71 0.77 16.20
CA CYS A 95 -6.00 0.50 15.58
C CYS A 95 -6.19 -0.99 15.33
N GLU A 96 -7.42 -1.35 15.00
CA GLU A 96 -7.85 -2.73 14.85
C GLU A 96 -8.38 -3.01 13.46
N THR A 97 -8.30 -4.27 13.07
CA THR A 97 -8.91 -4.83 11.88
C THR A 97 -9.39 -6.26 12.12
N ASP A 98 -10.15 -6.84 11.19
CA ASP A 98 -10.31 -8.29 11.09
C ASP A 98 -9.73 -8.81 9.77
N CYS A 99 -9.78 -10.11 9.54
CA CYS A 99 -9.20 -10.72 8.35
C CYS A 99 -9.77 -10.12 7.05
N SER A 100 -11.08 -9.90 6.97
CA SER A 100 -11.75 -9.43 5.75
C SER A 100 -11.65 -7.91 5.56
N ALA A 101 -11.70 -7.14 6.64
CA ALA A 101 -11.47 -5.71 6.59
C ALA A 101 -10.02 -5.40 6.19
N PHE A 102 -9.03 -6.16 6.71
CA PHE A 102 -7.63 -6.02 6.32
C PHE A 102 -7.43 -6.26 4.81
N MET A 103 -8.00 -7.34 4.27
CA MET A 103 -7.93 -7.62 2.82
C MET A 103 -8.61 -6.53 1.99
N THR A 104 -9.69 -5.95 2.49
CA THR A 104 -10.39 -4.84 1.82
C THR A 104 -9.54 -3.58 1.81
N VAL A 105 -8.88 -3.23 2.92
CA VAL A 105 -7.94 -2.10 2.99
C VAL A 105 -6.75 -2.31 2.06
N CYS A 106 -6.20 -3.52 1.98
CA CYS A 106 -5.12 -3.84 1.03
C CYS A 106 -5.59 -3.69 -0.43
N ALA A 107 -6.84 -4.07 -0.74
CA ALA A 107 -7.40 -3.88 -2.08
C ALA A 107 -7.60 -2.40 -2.43
N LEU A 108 -8.02 -1.58 -1.47
CA LEU A 108 -8.08 -0.12 -1.62
C LEU A 108 -6.69 0.49 -1.84
N ALA A 109 -5.67 0.03 -1.11
CA ALA A 109 -4.27 0.38 -1.34
C ALA A 109 -3.80 -0.01 -2.75
N GLY A 110 -4.33 -1.10 -3.30
CA GLY A 110 -4.15 -1.53 -4.68
C GLY A 110 -4.76 -0.56 -5.72
N GLY A 111 -5.58 0.40 -5.27
CA GLY A 111 -6.27 1.36 -6.14
C GLY A 111 -7.66 0.90 -6.58
N ILE A 112 -8.27 -0.11 -5.94
CA ILE A 112 -9.61 -0.60 -6.27
C ILE A 112 -10.65 0.22 -5.49
N SER A 113 -10.84 1.47 -5.89
CA SER A 113 -11.71 2.45 -5.22
C SER A 113 -13.20 2.01 -5.17
N ALA A 114 -13.62 1.11 -6.04
CA ALA A 114 -14.96 0.52 -6.02
C ALA A 114 -15.25 -0.31 -4.74
N LEU A 115 -14.22 -0.63 -3.95
CA LEU A 115 -14.37 -1.28 -2.64
C LEU A 115 -14.44 -0.29 -1.47
N GLU A 116 -14.44 1.02 -1.74
CA GLU A 116 -14.62 2.03 -0.68
C GLU A 116 -15.96 1.82 0.01
N TYR A 117 -15.97 1.96 1.33
CA TYR A 117 -17.17 1.72 2.14
C TYR A 117 -17.33 2.78 3.24
N SER A 118 -18.59 3.05 3.55
CA SER A 118 -19.01 3.78 4.76
C SER A 118 -19.73 2.79 5.67
N GLY A 119 -19.31 2.70 6.92
CA GLY A 119 -19.83 1.69 7.86
C GLY A 119 -18.95 0.44 7.90
N ASN A 120 -19.46 -0.72 7.47
CA ASN A 120 -18.76 -1.99 7.62
C ASN A 120 -18.09 -2.48 6.32
N ALA A 121 -16.84 -2.91 6.44
CA ALA A 121 -16.15 -3.65 5.39
C ALA A 121 -16.91 -4.93 5.01
N PRO A 122 -16.79 -5.43 3.77
CA PRO A 122 -17.27 -6.77 3.42
C PRO A 122 -16.75 -7.81 4.42
N THR A 123 -17.59 -8.77 4.79
CA THR A 123 -17.20 -9.91 5.60
C THR A 123 -16.68 -11.02 4.70
N THR A 124 -16.08 -12.07 5.26
CA THR A 124 -15.67 -13.26 4.49
C THR A 124 -16.82 -13.92 3.75
N SER A 125 -18.07 -13.75 4.20
CA SER A 125 -19.28 -14.27 3.52
C SER A 125 -19.69 -13.43 2.32
N THR A 126 -19.37 -12.12 2.29
CA THR A 126 -19.85 -11.19 1.26
C THR A 126 -18.74 -10.66 0.35
N MET A 127 -17.47 -10.81 0.77
CA MET A 127 -16.34 -10.20 0.05
C MET A 127 -16.15 -10.76 -1.36
N VAL A 128 -16.41 -12.05 -1.59
CA VAL A 128 -16.23 -12.66 -2.91
C VAL A 128 -17.08 -11.94 -3.95
N ASP A 129 -18.36 -11.71 -3.66
CA ASP A 129 -19.27 -11.04 -4.58
C ASP A 129 -18.94 -9.55 -4.72
N LYS A 130 -18.57 -8.88 -3.62
CA LYS A 130 -18.16 -7.48 -3.66
C LYS A 130 -16.88 -7.28 -4.48
N PHE A 131 -15.88 -8.14 -4.32
CA PHE A 131 -14.63 -8.08 -5.09
C PHE A 131 -14.86 -8.44 -6.56
N ARG A 132 -15.68 -9.47 -6.85
CA ARG A 132 -16.09 -9.82 -8.22
C ARG A 132 -16.76 -8.66 -8.92
N ALA A 133 -17.68 -7.98 -8.25
CA ALA A 133 -18.45 -6.86 -8.80
C ALA A 133 -17.57 -5.66 -9.22
N THR A 134 -16.36 -5.52 -8.68
CA THR A 134 -15.41 -4.47 -9.11
C THR A 134 -14.87 -4.69 -10.53
N GLY A 135 -14.99 -5.90 -11.07
CA GLY A 135 -14.37 -6.27 -12.34
C GLY A 135 -12.85 -6.40 -12.30
N ALA A 136 -12.21 -6.06 -11.17
CA ALA A 136 -10.75 -6.05 -11.02
C ALA A 136 -10.14 -7.42 -10.69
N PHE A 137 -10.97 -8.39 -10.30
CA PHE A 137 -10.55 -9.73 -9.89
C PHE A 137 -11.07 -10.82 -10.80
N GLU A 138 -10.24 -11.84 -10.99
CA GLU A 138 -10.64 -13.17 -11.43
C GLU A 138 -10.98 -14.01 -10.20
N VAL A 139 -12.08 -14.76 -10.24
CA VAL A 139 -12.50 -15.66 -9.14
C VAL A 139 -12.18 -17.09 -9.54
N LEU A 140 -11.15 -17.66 -8.93
CA LEU A 140 -10.64 -18.99 -9.20
C LEU A 140 -11.18 -19.98 -8.18
N THR A 141 -11.72 -21.10 -8.68
CA THR A 141 -12.33 -22.15 -7.85
C THR A 141 -11.73 -23.54 -8.08
N ASP A 142 -10.78 -23.64 -9.02
CA ASP A 142 -10.08 -24.90 -9.28
C ASP A 142 -9.24 -25.31 -8.06
N SER A 143 -9.28 -26.61 -7.73
CA SER A 143 -8.60 -27.20 -6.58
C SER A 143 -7.11 -26.89 -6.51
N LYS A 144 -6.43 -26.75 -7.66
CA LYS A 144 -4.99 -26.41 -7.71
C LYS A 144 -4.64 -25.06 -7.05
N TYR A 145 -5.61 -24.12 -6.91
CA TYR A 145 -5.45 -22.84 -6.23
C TYR A 145 -5.89 -22.89 -4.76
N LEU A 146 -6.61 -23.95 -4.35
CA LEU A 146 -7.30 -24.00 -3.06
C LEU A 146 -6.73 -25.03 -2.09
N THR A 147 -6.12 -26.11 -2.61
CA THR A 147 -5.62 -27.23 -1.80
C THR A 147 -4.10 -27.24 -1.66
N GLY A 148 -3.39 -26.43 -2.41
CA GLY A 148 -1.95 -26.27 -2.38
C GLY A 148 -1.53 -24.84 -2.77
N ASP A 149 -0.26 -24.53 -2.60
CA ASP A 149 0.28 -23.19 -2.82
C ASP A 149 1.06 -23.05 -4.15
N ALA A 150 1.29 -24.16 -4.86
CA ALA A 150 2.17 -24.17 -6.03
C ALA A 150 1.73 -23.21 -7.17
N TYR A 151 0.43 -22.97 -7.33
CA TYR A 151 -0.14 -22.14 -8.39
C TYR A 151 -0.60 -20.76 -7.93
N LEU A 152 -0.38 -20.44 -6.65
CA LEU A 152 -0.73 -19.14 -6.09
C LEU A 152 0.24 -18.06 -6.55
N LYS A 153 -0.29 -16.87 -6.75
CA LYS A 153 0.49 -15.68 -7.14
C LYS A 153 0.46 -14.62 -6.05
N ARG A 154 1.52 -13.85 -5.95
CA ARG A 154 1.57 -12.66 -5.11
C ARG A 154 0.38 -11.73 -5.40
N GLY A 155 -0.33 -11.33 -4.35
CA GLY A 155 -1.57 -10.54 -4.43
C GLY A 155 -2.86 -11.37 -4.50
N ASP A 156 -2.80 -12.70 -4.66
CA ASP A 156 -3.99 -13.54 -4.55
C ASP A 156 -4.58 -13.45 -3.14
N ILE A 157 -5.91 -13.38 -3.04
CA ILE A 157 -6.63 -13.44 -1.77
C ILE A 157 -7.36 -14.79 -1.69
N LEU A 158 -7.02 -15.60 -0.70
CA LEU A 158 -7.72 -16.85 -0.41
C LEU A 158 -8.87 -16.61 0.55
N VAL A 159 -10.05 -17.13 0.23
CA VAL A 159 -11.26 -16.93 1.02
C VAL A 159 -11.93 -18.26 1.37
N LYS A 160 -12.21 -18.42 2.67
CA LYS A 160 -13.17 -19.41 3.19
C LYS A 160 -14.37 -18.62 3.75
N PRO A 161 -15.50 -18.54 3.03
CA PRO A 161 -16.67 -17.80 3.47
C PRO A 161 -17.11 -18.17 4.90
N GLY A 162 -17.50 -17.17 5.66
CA GLY A 162 -17.93 -17.33 7.05
C GLY A 162 -16.81 -17.74 8.03
N SER A 163 -15.54 -17.75 7.59
CA SER A 163 -14.44 -18.25 8.41
C SER A 163 -13.21 -17.34 8.36
N HIS A 164 -12.48 -17.31 7.23
CA HIS A 164 -11.19 -16.64 7.19
C HIS A 164 -10.79 -16.22 5.78
N THR A 165 -9.85 -15.29 5.70
CA THR A 165 -9.22 -14.85 4.45
C THR A 165 -7.77 -14.41 4.70
N VAL A 166 -6.92 -14.59 3.69
CA VAL A 166 -5.48 -14.27 3.73
C VAL A 166 -5.02 -13.75 2.38
N MET A 167 -3.91 -13.03 2.33
CA MET A 167 -3.26 -12.60 1.09
C MET A 167 -1.96 -13.36 0.86
N VAL A 168 -1.74 -13.78 -0.36
CA VAL A 168 -0.50 -14.43 -0.83
C VAL A 168 0.56 -13.36 -1.08
N LEU A 169 1.73 -13.51 -0.48
CA LEU A 169 2.83 -12.53 -0.53
C LEU A 169 4.03 -12.99 -1.37
N SER A 170 4.06 -14.26 -1.77
CA SER A 170 5.09 -14.78 -2.67
C SER A 170 4.49 -15.72 -3.71
N ASN A 171 5.17 -15.90 -4.83
CA ASN A 171 4.69 -16.79 -5.88
C ASN A 171 4.96 -18.26 -5.54
N GLY A 172 4.00 -19.11 -5.85
CA GLY A 172 4.16 -20.56 -5.82
C GLY A 172 5.05 -21.08 -6.95
N SER A 173 5.59 -22.26 -6.78
CA SER A 173 6.60 -22.87 -7.70
C SER A 173 6.11 -23.08 -9.14
N LYS A 174 4.79 -23.16 -9.35
CA LYS A 174 4.13 -23.35 -10.65
C LYS A 174 3.25 -22.15 -11.04
N ALA A 175 3.42 -21.01 -10.38
CA ALA A 175 2.62 -19.82 -10.63
C ALA A 175 2.80 -19.21 -12.04
N GLY A 176 3.72 -19.77 -12.83
CA GLY A 176 4.27 -19.15 -14.03
C GLY A 176 5.13 -17.96 -13.61
N SER A 177 6.19 -17.67 -14.35
CA SER A 177 6.89 -16.42 -14.16
C SER A 177 5.88 -15.32 -14.45
N ALA A 178 5.33 -14.69 -13.40
CA ALA A 178 4.94 -13.30 -13.57
C ALA A 178 6.18 -12.61 -14.16
N PRO A 179 6.04 -11.60 -15.04
CA PRO A 179 7.18 -10.77 -15.32
C PRO A 179 7.71 -10.41 -13.94
N THR A 180 8.89 -10.90 -13.64
CA THR A 180 9.59 -10.60 -12.40
C THR A 180 9.46 -9.09 -12.28
N PRO A 181 8.86 -8.53 -11.21
CA PRO A 181 9.12 -7.15 -10.90
C PRO A 181 10.65 -7.14 -10.91
N SER A 182 11.22 -6.46 -11.89
CA SER A 182 12.66 -6.32 -12.03
C SER A 182 13.21 -6.21 -10.63
N ALA A 183 13.99 -7.19 -10.21
CA ALA A 183 14.50 -7.49 -8.88
C ALA A 183 13.97 -6.52 -7.83
N ALA A 184 13.37 -7.04 -6.73
CA ALA A 184 13.35 -6.22 -5.53
C ALA A 184 14.69 -5.51 -5.57
N LEU A 185 14.65 -4.23 -5.92
CA LEU A 185 15.79 -3.40 -5.64
C LEU A 185 15.96 -3.62 -4.15
N THR A 186 16.93 -4.45 -3.76
CA THR A 186 17.73 -4.06 -2.61
C THR A 186 17.83 -2.56 -2.81
N PRO A 187 17.28 -1.69 -1.97
CA PRO A 187 17.35 -0.28 -2.23
C PRO A 187 18.83 0.01 -2.37
N GLY A 188 19.33 0.10 -3.58
CA GLY A 188 20.55 0.80 -3.83
C GLY A 188 20.22 2.18 -3.28
N LYS A 189 20.78 2.51 -2.11
CA LYS A 189 20.55 3.76 -1.41
C LYS A 189 20.46 4.85 -2.46
N LEU A 190 19.34 5.52 -2.58
CA LEU A 190 19.19 6.66 -3.50
C LEU A 190 20.38 7.60 -3.23
N ALA A 191 21.05 8.05 -4.27
CA ALA A 191 22.05 9.10 -4.11
C ALA A 191 21.37 10.32 -3.46
N VAL A 192 21.98 10.82 -2.39
CA VAL A 192 21.50 12.03 -1.70
C VAL A 192 22.18 13.24 -2.37
N ASP A 193 21.82 13.46 -3.64
CA ASP A 193 22.45 14.46 -4.53
C ASP A 193 21.69 15.78 -4.61
N GLY A 194 20.47 15.83 -4.04
CA GLY A 194 19.61 17.00 -4.09
C GLY A 194 18.89 17.22 -5.42
N GLN A 195 18.88 16.18 -6.29
CA GLN A 195 18.13 16.20 -7.55
C GLN A 195 17.02 15.16 -7.52
N ILE A 196 15.82 15.56 -7.88
CA ILE A 196 14.67 14.65 -8.00
C ILE A 196 14.65 14.11 -9.42
N GLY A 197 15.46 13.07 -9.64
CA GLY A 197 15.50 12.33 -10.89
C GLY A 197 14.48 11.19 -10.94
N ARG A 198 14.46 10.45 -12.04
CA ARG A 198 13.56 9.29 -12.22
C ARG A 198 13.69 8.24 -11.12
N GLY A 199 14.89 8.02 -10.57
CA GLY A 199 15.12 7.08 -9.47
C GLY A 199 14.40 7.52 -8.20
N THR A 200 14.53 8.80 -7.81
CA THR A 200 13.84 9.37 -6.65
C THR A 200 12.32 9.33 -6.82
N ILE A 201 11.81 9.71 -8.00
CA ILE A 201 10.38 9.63 -8.29
C ILE A 201 9.88 8.19 -8.24
N LYS A 202 10.60 7.24 -8.85
CA LYS A 202 10.21 5.83 -8.84
C LYS A 202 10.14 5.26 -7.41
N ALA A 203 11.13 5.56 -6.57
CA ALA A 203 11.11 5.13 -5.16
C ALA A 203 9.92 5.74 -4.41
N PHE A 204 9.63 7.01 -4.63
CA PHE A 204 8.50 7.68 -3.98
C PHE A 204 7.15 7.17 -4.50
N GLN A 205 7.03 6.90 -5.80
CA GLN A 205 5.86 6.23 -6.40
C GLN A 205 5.63 4.84 -5.80
N GLN A 206 6.70 4.05 -5.62
CA GLN A 206 6.65 2.73 -4.97
C GLN A 206 6.15 2.84 -3.54
N LEU A 207 6.69 3.78 -2.77
CA LEU A 207 6.28 4.03 -1.39
C LEU A 207 4.79 4.43 -1.29
N LEU A 208 4.31 5.26 -2.23
CA LEU A 208 2.91 5.70 -2.27
C LEU A 208 1.98 4.71 -2.98
N GLY A 209 2.48 3.58 -3.49
CA GLY A 209 1.67 2.59 -4.19
C GLY A 209 1.07 3.07 -5.51
N THR A 210 1.71 4.05 -6.18
CA THR A 210 1.29 4.52 -7.51
C THR A 210 2.08 3.82 -8.62
N ALA A 211 1.75 4.06 -9.89
CA ALA A 211 2.52 3.52 -11.01
C ALA A 211 3.98 3.99 -10.92
N ALA A 212 4.92 3.05 -10.72
CA ALA A 212 6.32 3.33 -10.45
C ALA A 212 7.15 3.40 -11.75
N ASP A 213 6.81 4.35 -12.62
CA ASP A 213 7.49 4.58 -13.91
C ASP A 213 8.64 5.60 -13.81
N GLY A 214 8.81 6.24 -12.65
CA GLY A 214 9.82 7.26 -12.40
C GLY A 214 9.50 8.59 -13.10
N TYR A 215 8.23 8.83 -13.44
CA TYR A 215 7.83 10.02 -14.17
C TYR A 215 6.58 10.67 -13.58
N ILE A 216 6.60 12.00 -13.46
CA ILE A 216 5.45 12.79 -13.05
C ILE A 216 4.74 13.26 -14.31
N SER A 217 3.57 12.69 -14.62
CA SER A 217 2.76 13.12 -15.74
C SER A 217 2.16 14.50 -15.52
N GLY A 218 2.02 15.27 -16.57
CA GLY A 218 1.23 16.47 -16.72
C GLY A 218 1.25 17.47 -15.54
N GLN A 219 2.23 18.40 -15.54
CA GLN A 219 2.25 19.50 -14.56
C GLN A 219 2.28 20.85 -15.28
N SER A 220 1.67 21.88 -14.67
CA SER A 220 1.75 23.24 -15.21
C SER A 220 3.19 23.75 -15.17
N ALA A 221 3.66 24.34 -16.26
CA ALA A 221 4.98 24.97 -16.33
C ALA A 221 5.14 26.09 -15.25
N SER A 222 4.04 26.75 -14.85
CA SER A 222 4.04 27.75 -13.78
C SER A 222 4.40 27.18 -12.40
N CYS A 223 4.22 25.87 -12.19
CA CYS A 223 4.57 25.19 -10.95
C CYS A 223 6.08 24.91 -10.84
N LYS A 224 6.81 24.85 -11.96
CA LYS A 224 8.23 24.49 -12.00
C LYS A 224 9.10 25.35 -11.07
N LYS A 225 8.78 26.61 -10.90
CA LYS A 225 9.49 27.53 -9.99
C LYS A 225 9.46 27.11 -8.52
N TYR A 226 8.46 26.32 -8.12
CA TYR A 226 8.34 25.79 -6.75
C TYR A 226 9.06 24.45 -6.58
N TRP A 227 9.51 23.83 -7.67
CA TRP A 227 10.13 22.50 -7.69
C TRP A 227 11.43 22.47 -8.51
N PRO A 228 12.38 23.38 -8.24
CA PRO A 228 13.61 23.48 -9.03
C PRO A 228 14.49 22.24 -8.96
N ALA A 229 14.34 21.40 -7.91
CA ALA A 229 15.09 20.15 -7.78
C ALA A 229 14.60 19.03 -8.71
N ILE A 230 13.40 19.14 -9.32
CA ILE A 230 12.90 18.11 -10.24
C ILE A 230 13.61 18.22 -11.58
N CYS A 231 14.28 17.11 -11.97
CA CYS A 231 14.91 17.01 -13.29
C CYS A 231 13.88 17.04 -14.40
N ASN A 232 14.16 17.71 -15.52
CA ASN A 232 13.24 17.78 -16.67
C ASN A 232 12.89 16.40 -17.25
N SER A 233 13.80 15.44 -17.12
CA SER A 233 13.57 14.04 -17.55
C SER A 233 12.60 13.26 -16.67
N ALA A 234 12.26 13.78 -15.49
CA ALA A 234 11.41 13.12 -14.48
C ALA A 234 10.01 13.72 -14.39
N CYS A 235 9.71 14.81 -15.10
CA CYS A 235 8.41 15.49 -15.04
C CYS A 235 8.00 16.08 -16.39
N GLY A 236 6.75 15.88 -16.76
CA GLY A 236 6.11 16.52 -17.93
C GLY A 236 5.51 17.88 -17.56
N TRP A 237 6.14 18.96 -17.99
CA TRP A 237 5.69 20.33 -17.76
C TRP A 237 4.75 20.83 -18.89
N THR A 238 3.77 19.99 -19.27
CA THR A 238 2.89 20.22 -20.44
C THR A 238 1.46 20.58 -20.10
N GLY A 239 1.19 20.80 -18.81
CA GLY A 239 -0.17 20.99 -18.27
C GLY A 239 -0.81 19.67 -17.87
N GLY A 240 -1.85 19.74 -17.04
CA GLY A 240 -2.59 18.59 -16.54
C GLY A 240 -2.40 18.34 -15.05
N LYS A 241 -2.76 17.13 -14.60
CA LYS A 241 -2.72 16.67 -13.21
C LYS A 241 -2.06 15.31 -13.13
N SER A 242 -1.46 14.98 -12.00
CA SER A 242 -0.81 13.70 -11.75
C SER A 242 -1.46 12.96 -10.59
N GLN A 243 -1.80 11.68 -10.81
CA GLN A 243 -2.30 10.80 -9.75
C GLN A 243 -1.23 10.56 -8.67
N PHE A 244 0.04 10.46 -9.05
CA PHE A 244 1.15 10.39 -8.10
C PHE A 244 1.21 11.63 -7.21
N VAL A 245 1.07 12.83 -7.79
CA VAL A 245 1.05 14.08 -7.01
C VAL A 245 -0.17 14.14 -6.08
N ALA A 246 -1.34 13.72 -6.53
CA ALA A 246 -2.54 13.63 -5.69
C ALA A 246 -2.35 12.64 -4.52
N ALA A 247 -1.73 11.49 -4.76
CA ALA A 247 -1.41 10.51 -3.71
C ALA A 247 -0.40 11.09 -2.70
N MET A 248 0.65 11.77 -3.17
CA MET A 248 1.61 12.46 -2.32
C MET A 248 0.94 13.55 -1.46
N GLN A 249 0.08 14.37 -2.06
CA GLN A 249 -0.68 15.40 -1.35
C GLN A 249 -1.56 14.81 -0.25
N SER A 250 -2.26 13.72 -0.54
CA SER A 250 -3.06 12.99 0.46
C SER A 250 -2.18 12.46 1.60
N ALA A 251 -1.01 11.90 1.27
CA ALA A 251 -0.07 11.35 2.27
C ALA A 251 0.49 12.43 3.21
N VAL A 252 0.72 13.65 2.70
CA VAL A 252 1.24 14.77 3.52
C VAL A 252 0.14 15.69 4.08
N GLY A 253 -1.13 15.29 3.94
CA GLY A 253 -2.28 15.99 4.57
C GLY A 253 -2.65 17.33 3.94
N THR A 254 -2.45 17.50 2.62
CA THR A 254 -2.88 18.69 1.88
C THR A 254 -3.93 18.36 0.81
N SER A 255 -4.53 19.39 0.20
CA SER A 255 -5.55 19.21 -0.86
C SER A 255 -4.99 18.42 -2.04
N ALA A 256 -5.63 17.30 -2.39
CA ALA A 256 -5.19 16.35 -3.42
C ALA A 256 -5.67 16.78 -4.82
N ASP A 257 -5.23 17.95 -5.29
CA ASP A 257 -5.59 18.50 -6.61
C ASP A 257 -4.73 17.97 -7.76
N GLY A 258 -3.66 17.22 -7.44
CA GLY A 258 -2.75 16.62 -8.40
C GLY A 258 -1.74 17.60 -9.02
N LEU A 259 -1.58 18.81 -8.44
CA LEU A 259 -0.70 19.86 -8.94
C LEU A 259 0.48 20.12 -8.00
N LEU A 260 1.67 20.31 -8.57
CA LEU A 260 2.91 20.65 -7.86
C LEU A 260 2.94 22.14 -7.50
N GLY A 261 1.93 22.64 -6.76
CA GLY A 261 1.86 24.02 -6.32
C GLY A 261 2.80 24.34 -5.15
N LYS A 262 2.86 25.64 -4.77
CA LYS A 262 3.61 26.10 -3.59
C LYS A 262 3.13 25.45 -2.30
N GLY A 263 1.79 25.28 -2.16
CA GLY A 263 1.18 24.62 -1.00
C GLY A 263 1.64 23.16 -0.86
N THR A 264 1.70 22.43 -1.96
CA THR A 264 2.20 21.04 -2.02
C THR A 264 3.66 20.97 -1.58
N ALA A 265 4.52 21.89 -2.05
CA ALA A 265 5.92 21.96 -1.63
C ALA A 265 6.05 22.20 -0.12
N LYS A 266 5.31 23.17 0.43
CA LYS A 266 5.29 23.43 1.88
C LYS A 266 4.81 22.24 2.70
N ALA A 267 3.74 21.57 2.26
CA ALA A 267 3.19 20.42 2.96
C ALA A 267 4.21 19.26 3.03
N LEU A 268 4.88 18.96 1.90
CA LEU A 268 5.91 17.92 1.88
C LEU A 268 7.14 18.31 2.72
N GLN A 269 7.59 19.57 2.67
CA GLN A 269 8.67 20.07 3.53
C GLN A 269 8.32 19.94 5.02
N SER A 270 7.12 20.37 5.43
CA SER A 270 6.64 20.22 6.82
C SER A 270 6.57 18.75 7.25
N PHE A 271 6.09 17.88 6.38
CA PHE A 271 6.07 16.45 6.61
C PHE A 271 7.48 15.91 6.87
N LEU A 272 8.44 16.20 5.99
CA LEU A 272 9.83 15.73 6.14
C LEU A 272 10.46 16.23 7.44
N CYS A 273 10.21 17.49 7.83
CA CYS A 273 10.68 18.02 9.12
C CYS A 273 10.06 17.26 10.30
N GLY A 274 8.77 16.93 10.22
CA GLY A 274 8.05 16.13 11.23
C GLY A 274 8.60 14.69 11.35
N GLU A 275 9.08 14.12 10.25
CA GLU A 275 9.70 12.80 10.20
C GLU A 275 11.19 12.80 10.62
N GLY A 276 11.73 13.95 11.05
CA GLY A 276 13.13 14.05 11.48
C GLY A 276 14.15 14.30 10.36
N PHE A 277 13.69 14.71 9.17
CA PHE A 277 14.52 15.06 8.02
C PHE A 277 14.42 16.59 7.74
N PRO A 278 15.13 17.43 8.48
CA PRO A 278 14.93 18.88 8.46
C PRO A 278 15.29 19.49 7.10
N CYS A 279 14.45 20.43 6.68
CA CYS A 279 14.67 21.33 5.54
C CYS A 279 13.88 22.63 5.74
N SER A 280 14.16 23.67 4.95
CA SER A 280 13.40 24.92 4.99
C SER A 280 11.97 24.70 4.50
N VAL A 281 10.96 25.22 5.23
CA VAL A 281 9.54 25.14 4.87
C VAL A 281 9.10 26.45 4.20
N ASP A 282 9.64 26.75 3.03
CA ASP A 282 9.43 28.01 2.28
C ASP A 282 8.48 27.86 1.07
N GLY A 283 8.17 26.62 0.70
CA GLY A 283 7.36 26.28 -0.47
C GLY A 283 8.13 26.29 -1.79
N VAL A 284 9.48 26.21 -1.70
CA VAL A 284 10.37 25.99 -2.85
C VAL A 284 11.16 24.70 -2.60
N PHE A 285 10.79 23.63 -3.26
CA PHE A 285 11.39 22.30 -3.11
C PHE A 285 12.71 22.24 -3.87
N GLY A 286 13.74 22.90 -3.30
CA GLY A 286 15.09 22.98 -3.84
C GLY A 286 15.96 21.78 -3.43
N ALA A 287 17.28 21.90 -3.65
CA ALA A 287 18.22 20.81 -3.43
C ALA A 287 18.23 20.31 -1.98
N GLU A 288 18.11 21.17 -0.97
CA GLU A 288 18.08 20.74 0.44
C GLU A 288 16.81 19.94 0.78
N SER A 289 15.64 20.40 0.29
CA SER A 289 14.39 19.64 0.42
C SER A 289 14.47 18.28 -0.32
N ALA A 290 15.11 18.25 -1.48
CA ALA A 290 15.34 17.02 -2.24
C ALA A 290 16.27 16.04 -1.50
N LYS A 291 17.33 16.53 -0.86
CA LYS A 291 18.20 15.69 0.00
C LYS A 291 17.45 15.16 1.21
N ALA A 292 16.60 15.96 1.85
CA ALA A 292 15.75 15.52 2.94
C ALA A 292 14.81 14.39 2.49
N LEU A 293 14.14 14.55 1.34
CA LEU A 293 13.30 13.51 0.72
C LEU A 293 14.10 12.23 0.42
N GLN A 294 15.28 12.36 -0.19
CA GLN A 294 16.12 11.21 -0.52
C GLN A 294 16.60 10.47 0.73
N ARG A 295 16.96 11.17 1.81
CA ARG A 295 17.30 10.55 3.09
C ARG A 295 16.11 9.82 3.69
N TRP A 296 14.93 10.43 3.67
CA TRP A 296 13.70 9.83 4.15
C TRP A 296 13.31 8.57 3.35
N LEU A 297 13.43 8.60 2.02
CA LEU A 297 13.19 7.43 1.17
C LEU A 297 14.22 6.31 1.37
N ASN A 298 15.37 6.59 1.96
CA ASN A 298 16.44 5.64 2.26
C ASN A 298 16.38 5.09 3.71
N ALA A 299 15.51 5.64 4.55
CA ALA A 299 15.39 5.27 5.97
C ALA A 299 14.51 4.04 6.16
#